data_10fe089f9997c17bdaf20fa8efc51c10
#
_entry.id   10fe089f9997c17bdaf20fa8efc51c10
#
_cell.length_a   1.000
_cell.length_b   1.000
_cell.length_c   1.000
_cell.angle_alpha   90.00
_cell.angle_beta   90.00
_cell.angle_gamma   90.00
#
_symmetry.space_group_name_H-M   'P 1'
#
loop_
_entity.id
_entity.type
_entity.pdbx_description
1 polymer ?
#
loop_
_entity_poly.entity_id
_entity_poly.type
_entity_poly.pdbx_seq_one_letter_code
_entity_poly.pdbx_strand_id
1 'polypeptide(L)'
;MTLLRPTCIAVAMILAGCTAQAPSAETGAPAPAVADAPPATPAPTPSTLGTEPVLGPQPVAALGVGPDGSPLDPMDEAHAPVAAPDHKANDVATTTGADGVLRAQVLLLRQHFSTGEIDGKAGMNVAKAVRAFQKSHGLTVSGELDDATWAALNQDSAPVLMTYTLTQKDIDGPYAPTPERAEDKAKMDRIVYQTMLEMLGERYNAKPELLQSLNPDADFSKAGATLVVPYTRPAQSLPKAGRIVVDKSDGALQLLDADGKLFAQFPASTGSSKFPLPIGEWKLTSVVQDPDYRYNPDILVGQPKDAKPATLPPGPNGPVGIVWMGINKQHYGIHGTPEPGHISRTQSSGCVRLTNFAAQAVATAVEVGTPVTFQE
;
A
#
# COMPACT_ATOMS: atom_id res chain seq x y z
N MET A 1 -55.46 -10.70 -38.51
CA MET A 1 -56.54 -10.24 -37.67
C MET A 1 -55.99 -10.30 -36.24
N THR A 2 -55.70 -9.30 -35.48
CA THR A 2 -56.20 -7.94 -35.28
C THR A 2 -55.03 -7.08 -34.74
N LEU A 3 -54.83 -5.90 -35.35
CA LEU A 3 -53.89 -4.86 -34.95
C LEU A 3 -54.38 -4.14 -33.69
N LEU A 4 -53.52 -3.85 -32.72
CA LEU A 4 -53.75 -2.79 -31.74
C LEU A 4 -52.52 -1.86 -31.71
N ARG A 5 -52.80 -0.57 -31.94
CA ARG A 5 -51.86 0.56 -31.97
C ARG A 5 -51.63 1.11 -30.54
N PRO A 6 -50.50 1.74 -30.25
CA PRO A 6 -50.27 2.45 -28.98
C PRO A 6 -50.80 3.88 -29.02
N THR A 7 -51.33 4.30 -27.89
CA THR A 7 -51.87 5.64 -27.63
C THR A 7 -50.78 6.55 -27.07
N CYS A 8 -50.53 7.67 -27.77
CA CYS A 8 -49.70 8.78 -27.27
C CYS A 8 -50.47 9.61 -26.26
N ILE A 9 -49.89 9.87 -25.09
CA ILE A 9 -50.39 10.88 -24.14
C ILE A 9 -49.40 12.06 -24.18
N ALA A 10 -49.90 13.21 -24.65
CA ALA A 10 -49.22 14.50 -24.61
C ALA A 10 -49.43 15.14 -23.24
N VAL A 11 -48.37 15.57 -22.56
CA VAL A 11 -48.44 16.40 -21.36
C VAL A 11 -48.07 17.83 -21.71
N ALA A 12 -49.05 18.75 -21.47
CA ALA A 12 -48.92 20.17 -21.72
C ALA A 12 -48.07 20.86 -20.64
N MET A 13 -47.09 21.66 -21.04
CA MET A 13 -46.36 22.59 -20.17
C MET A 13 -47.24 23.83 -19.90
N ILE A 14 -47.40 24.14 -18.62
CA ILE A 14 -47.93 25.42 -18.15
C ILE A 14 -46.76 26.30 -17.72
N LEU A 15 -46.52 27.38 -18.45
CA LEU A 15 -45.60 28.46 -18.10
C LEU A 15 -46.32 29.43 -17.13
N ALA A 16 -45.86 29.51 -15.90
CA ALA A 16 -46.22 30.58 -14.98
C ALA A 16 -45.04 31.56 -14.88
N GLY A 17 -45.24 32.76 -15.39
CA GLY A 17 -44.33 33.87 -15.26
C GLY A 17 -44.42 34.49 -13.84
N CYS A 18 -43.27 34.72 -13.20
CA CYS A 18 -43.14 35.60 -12.04
C CYS A 18 -42.27 36.78 -12.41
N THR A 19 -42.90 37.96 -12.36
CA THR A 19 -42.28 39.28 -12.48
C THR A 19 -41.44 39.58 -11.24
N ALA A 20 -40.19 39.97 -11.47
CA ALA A 20 -39.27 40.47 -10.43
C ALA A 20 -39.67 41.90 -10.03
N GLN A 21 -39.88 42.10 -8.72
CA GLN A 21 -40.06 43.41 -8.12
C GLN A 21 -38.83 43.69 -7.23
N ALA A 22 -38.15 44.82 -7.50
CA ALA A 22 -36.98 45.29 -6.74
C ALA A 22 -37.43 45.84 -5.35
N PRO A 23 -36.74 45.57 -4.26
CA PRO A 23 -36.98 46.23 -3.00
C PRO A 23 -36.26 47.57 -2.91
N SER A 24 -36.99 48.56 -2.39
CA SER A 24 -36.61 49.93 -2.08
C SER A 24 -35.58 50.00 -0.97
N ALA A 25 -34.69 51.00 -1.04
CA ALA A 25 -33.72 51.33 -0.01
C ALA A 25 -34.41 51.82 1.28
N GLU A 26 -34.10 51.18 2.40
CA GLU A 26 -34.37 51.73 3.75
C GLU A 26 -33.08 52.21 4.40
N THR A 27 -33.18 53.41 4.92
CA THR A 27 -32.20 54.25 5.56
C THR A 27 -31.75 53.71 6.93
N GLY A 28 -30.48 53.93 7.21
CA GLY A 28 -29.64 53.56 8.31
C GLY A 28 -30.18 53.61 9.74
N ALA A 29 -29.73 52.58 10.48
CA ALA A 29 -29.59 52.67 11.93
C ALA A 29 -28.13 52.48 12.31
N PRO A 30 -27.59 53.18 13.36
CA PRO A 30 -26.16 53.11 13.69
C PRO A 30 -25.78 51.78 14.32
N ALA A 31 -24.59 51.32 13.98
CA ALA A 31 -23.98 50.11 14.53
C ALA A 31 -23.76 50.22 16.04
N PRO A 32 -23.97 49.15 16.82
CA PRO A 32 -23.59 49.11 18.22
C PRO A 32 -22.07 49.10 18.38
N ALA A 33 -21.60 49.80 19.41
CA ALA A 33 -20.20 49.91 19.78
C ALA A 33 -19.56 48.53 20.02
N VAL A 34 -18.38 48.35 19.45
CA VAL A 34 -17.55 47.16 19.65
C VAL A 34 -17.05 47.19 21.10
N ALA A 35 -17.46 46.23 21.91
CA ALA A 35 -16.91 45.96 23.22
C ALA A 35 -15.47 45.47 23.08
N ASP A 36 -14.53 46.03 23.86
CA ASP A 36 -13.15 45.64 23.92
C ASP A 36 -13.00 44.13 24.15
N ALA A 37 -12.30 43.47 23.25
CA ALA A 37 -11.88 42.08 23.43
C ALA A 37 -10.83 41.97 24.53
N PRO A 38 -10.89 40.98 25.42
CA PRO A 38 -9.84 40.78 26.41
C PRO A 38 -8.49 40.48 25.74
N PRO A 39 -7.35 40.83 26.37
CA PRO A 39 -6.03 40.64 25.77
C PRO A 39 -5.78 39.18 25.46
N ALA A 40 -5.27 38.92 24.25
CA ALA A 40 -4.91 37.60 23.78
C ALA A 40 -3.90 36.95 24.73
N THR A 41 -4.24 35.76 25.21
CA THR A 41 -3.30 34.91 25.95
C THR A 41 -2.12 34.58 25.04
N PRO A 42 -0.86 34.74 25.49
CA PRO A 42 0.29 34.45 24.67
C PRO A 42 0.24 32.98 24.22
N ALA A 43 0.47 32.76 22.95
CA ALA A 43 0.59 31.40 22.36
C ALA A 43 1.64 30.62 23.14
N PRO A 44 1.41 29.32 23.42
CA PRO A 44 2.41 28.48 24.06
C PRO A 44 3.66 28.44 23.18
N THR A 45 4.80 28.75 23.79
CA THR A 45 6.13 28.61 23.20
C THR A 45 6.26 27.22 22.60
N PRO A 46 6.75 27.05 21.36
CA PRO A 46 6.94 25.71 20.80
C PRO A 46 7.93 24.98 21.69
N SER A 47 7.41 23.94 22.37
CA SER A 47 8.25 22.97 23.08
C SER A 47 9.17 22.37 22.03
N THR A 48 10.47 22.49 22.24
CA THR A 48 11.51 21.78 21.47
C THR A 48 11.34 20.28 21.68
N LEU A 49 10.41 19.68 20.93
CA LEU A 49 10.36 18.25 20.75
C LEU A 49 11.58 17.88 19.91
N GLY A 50 12.43 17.04 20.51
CA GLY A 50 13.72 16.67 20.03
C GLY A 50 13.80 16.39 18.53
N THR A 51 14.84 16.93 17.94
CA THR A 51 15.29 16.63 16.57
C THR A 51 15.16 15.14 16.31
N GLU A 52 14.39 14.78 15.28
CA GLU A 52 14.43 13.41 14.74
C GLU A 52 15.89 13.01 14.54
N PRO A 53 16.28 11.78 14.89
CA PRO A 53 17.65 11.34 14.62
C PRO A 53 17.87 11.42 13.11
N VAL A 54 18.80 12.26 12.68
CA VAL A 54 19.31 12.30 11.31
C VAL A 54 20.18 11.04 11.18
N LEU A 55 19.54 9.92 10.85
CA LEU A 55 20.27 8.74 10.39
C LEU A 55 20.75 9.03 8.97
N GLY A 56 22.06 8.97 8.76
CA GLY A 56 22.66 9.12 7.44
C GLY A 56 22.07 8.12 6.44
N PRO A 57 22.25 8.37 5.12
CA PRO A 57 21.68 7.52 4.09
C PRO A 57 22.24 6.10 4.23
N GLN A 58 21.37 5.17 4.63
CA GLN A 58 21.69 3.75 4.58
C GLN A 58 21.47 3.27 3.14
N PRO A 59 22.34 2.39 2.61
CA PRO A 59 22.15 1.83 1.29
C PRO A 59 20.84 1.03 1.26
N VAL A 60 19.96 1.38 0.34
CA VAL A 60 18.70 0.67 0.11
C VAL A 60 19.04 -0.63 -0.60
N ALA A 61 19.03 -1.74 0.11
CA ALA A 61 19.23 -3.06 -0.45
C ALA A 61 18.02 -3.96 -0.15
N ALA A 62 17.66 -4.75 -1.14
CA ALA A 62 16.82 -5.95 -1.11
C ALA A 62 15.34 -5.82 -0.73
N LEU A 63 14.50 -6.47 -1.53
CA LEU A 63 13.07 -6.68 -1.31
C LEU A 63 12.88 -7.82 -0.29
N GLY A 64 12.27 -7.50 0.86
CA GLY A 64 11.96 -8.46 1.91
C GLY A 64 12.83 -8.36 3.16
N VAL A 65 12.35 -8.92 4.27
CA VAL A 65 13.08 -8.99 5.55
C VAL A 65 13.15 -10.43 6.05
N GLY A 66 14.31 -10.82 6.57
CA GLY A 66 14.50 -12.10 7.25
C GLY A 66 13.73 -12.21 8.55
N PRO A 67 13.72 -13.41 9.17
CA PRO A 67 13.08 -13.62 10.46
C PRO A 67 13.63 -12.69 11.55
N ASP A 68 14.88 -12.26 11.43
CA ASP A 68 15.56 -11.31 12.29
C ASP A 68 15.33 -9.84 11.89
N GLY A 69 14.48 -9.60 10.87
CA GLY A 69 14.21 -8.27 10.31
C GLY A 69 15.34 -7.72 9.46
N SER A 70 16.39 -8.49 9.17
CA SER A 70 17.37 -8.09 8.19
C SER A 70 16.76 -8.04 6.79
N PRO A 71 17.14 -7.11 5.92
CA PRO A 71 16.75 -7.15 4.52
C PRO A 71 17.07 -8.53 3.96
N LEU A 72 16.05 -9.21 3.41
CA LEU A 72 16.27 -10.42 2.63
C LEU A 72 16.37 -10.00 1.18
N ASP A 73 17.47 -10.38 0.54
CA ASP A 73 17.36 -10.70 -0.87
C ASP A 73 16.45 -11.94 -0.97
N PRO A 74 15.24 -11.85 -1.53
CA PRO A 74 14.35 -13.01 -1.67
C PRO A 74 14.98 -14.12 -2.51
N MET A 75 16.14 -13.83 -3.07
CA MET A 75 16.95 -14.73 -3.88
C MET A 75 18.42 -14.48 -3.54
N ASP A 76 18.94 -15.25 -2.63
CA ASP A 76 20.38 -15.46 -2.56
C ASP A 76 20.87 -15.75 -4.00
N GLU A 77 21.79 -14.93 -4.52
CA GLU A 77 22.31 -15.06 -5.89
C GLU A 77 22.85 -16.47 -6.20
N ALA A 78 23.07 -17.27 -5.16
CA ALA A 78 23.53 -18.64 -5.27
C ALA A 78 22.53 -19.64 -5.86
N HIS A 79 21.23 -19.30 -5.94
CA HIS A 79 20.21 -20.25 -6.39
C HIS A 79 19.36 -19.64 -7.52
N ALA A 80 19.67 -20.00 -8.77
CA ALA A 80 18.76 -19.73 -9.88
C ALA A 80 17.39 -20.32 -9.57
N PRO A 81 16.28 -19.61 -9.88
CA PRO A 81 14.94 -20.10 -9.62
C PRO A 81 14.71 -21.41 -10.37
N VAL A 82 14.47 -22.47 -9.64
CA VAL A 82 14.02 -23.74 -10.24
C VAL A 82 12.51 -23.64 -10.38
N ALA A 83 12.01 -23.69 -11.64
CA ALA A 83 10.58 -23.71 -11.91
C ALA A 83 9.91 -24.84 -11.12
N ALA A 84 8.76 -24.54 -10.49
CA ALA A 84 7.91 -25.58 -9.92
C ALA A 84 7.45 -26.49 -11.07
N PRO A 85 7.81 -27.78 -11.07
CA PRO A 85 7.45 -28.67 -12.16
C PRO A 85 5.91 -28.80 -12.25
N ASP A 86 5.39 -28.89 -13.46
CA ASP A 86 4.00 -29.23 -13.79
C ASP A 86 2.89 -28.34 -13.21
N HIS A 87 3.21 -27.14 -12.70
CA HIS A 87 2.17 -26.23 -12.24
C HIS A 87 1.60 -25.41 -13.41
N LYS A 88 0.27 -25.48 -13.61
CA LYS A 88 -0.42 -24.83 -14.73
C LYS A 88 -0.16 -23.31 -14.80
N ALA A 89 -0.01 -22.61 -13.68
CA ALA A 89 0.30 -21.19 -13.67
C ALA A 89 1.64 -20.86 -14.38
N ASN A 90 2.55 -21.81 -14.52
CA ASN A 90 3.81 -21.63 -15.26
C ASN A 90 3.64 -21.75 -16.78
N ASP A 91 2.52 -22.31 -17.26
CA ASP A 91 2.23 -22.37 -18.68
C ASP A 91 1.75 -21.00 -19.20
N VAL A 92 2.42 -20.48 -20.22
CA VAL A 92 2.08 -19.19 -20.86
C VAL A 92 0.67 -19.19 -21.48
N ALA A 93 0.13 -20.35 -21.83
CA ALA A 93 -1.23 -20.52 -22.33
C ALA A 93 -2.30 -20.41 -21.22
N THR A 94 -1.91 -20.44 -19.95
CA THR A 94 -2.85 -20.34 -18.81
C THR A 94 -3.26 -18.89 -18.59
N THR A 95 -4.40 -18.50 -19.17
CA THR A 95 -4.92 -17.13 -19.14
C THR A 95 -6.24 -17.00 -18.37
N THR A 96 -6.82 -18.11 -17.91
CA THR A 96 -8.14 -18.14 -17.27
C THR A 96 -8.13 -18.93 -15.95
N GLY A 97 -9.21 -18.77 -15.17
CA GLY A 97 -9.35 -19.46 -13.89
C GLY A 97 -8.39 -18.94 -12.81
N ALA A 98 -8.30 -19.68 -11.71
CA ALA A 98 -7.44 -19.29 -10.58
C ALA A 98 -5.96 -19.27 -10.97
N ASP A 99 -5.50 -20.23 -11.75
CA ASP A 99 -4.11 -20.30 -12.22
C ASP A 99 -3.76 -19.11 -13.15
N GLY A 100 -4.69 -18.70 -14.03
CA GLY A 100 -4.52 -17.50 -14.86
C GLY A 100 -4.44 -16.24 -14.02
N VAL A 101 -5.30 -16.09 -13.01
CA VAL A 101 -5.23 -14.93 -12.08
C VAL A 101 -3.92 -14.95 -11.29
N LEU A 102 -3.51 -16.09 -10.76
CA LEU A 102 -2.25 -16.25 -10.04
C LEU A 102 -1.06 -15.84 -10.94
N ARG A 103 -1.05 -16.33 -12.18
CA ARG A 103 -0.06 -15.93 -13.18
C ARG A 103 -0.05 -14.42 -13.41
N ALA A 104 -1.22 -13.82 -13.63
CA ALA A 104 -1.33 -12.37 -13.84
C ALA A 104 -0.84 -11.56 -12.62
N GLN A 105 -1.18 -11.97 -11.40
CA GLN A 105 -0.74 -11.28 -10.18
C GLN A 105 0.79 -11.27 -10.06
N VAL A 106 1.45 -12.39 -10.34
CA VAL A 106 2.92 -12.48 -10.30
C VAL A 106 3.56 -11.64 -11.41
N LEU A 107 3.07 -11.76 -12.66
CA LEU A 107 3.62 -11.01 -13.81
C LEU A 107 3.43 -9.49 -13.63
N LEU A 108 2.26 -9.05 -13.17
CA LEU A 108 1.98 -7.64 -12.84
C LEU A 108 2.93 -7.14 -11.74
N LEU A 109 3.12 -7.92 -10.67
CA LEU A 109 4.04 -7.54 -9.59
C LEU A 109 5.47 -7.38 -10.09
N ARG A 110 5.96 -8.31 -10.93
CA ARG A 110 7.30 -8.23 -11.54
C ARG A 110 7.49 -7.05 -12.48
N GLN A 111 6.38 -6.53 -13.03
CA GLN A 111 6.33 -5.30 -13.82
C GLN A 111 6.04 -4.06 -12.95
N HIS A 112 6.10 -4.19 -11.62
CA HIS A 112 5.86 -3.15 -10.62
C HIS A 112 4.41 -2.63 -10.52
N PHE A 113 3.44 -3.39 -11.02
CA PHE A 113 2.00 -3.10 -10.88
C PHE A 113 1.38 -4.09 -9.88
N SER A 114 1.60 -3.83 -8.58
CA SER A 114 1.17 -4.74 -7.52
C SER A 114 -0.35 -4.84 -7.41
N THR A 115 -0.83 -6.04 -7.15
CA THR A 115 -2.23 -6.32 -6.80
C THR A 115 -2.46 -6.37 -5.28
N GLY A 116 -1.44 -6.08 -4.48
CA GLY A 116 -1.35 -6.42 -3.07
C GLY A 116 -0.77 -7.82 -2.89
N GLU A 117 -1.14 -8.51 -1.81
CA GLU A 117 -0.73 -9.91 -1.63
C GLU A 117 -1.29 -10.79 -2.76
N ILE A 118 -0.45 -11.66 -3.27
CA ILE A 118 -0.82 -12.68 -4.27
C ILE A 118 -1.70 -13.74 -3.58
N ASP A 119 -2.89 -14.00 -4.12
CA ASP A 119 -3.85 -14.95 -3.55
C ASP A 119 -4.56 -15.83 -4.59
N GLY A 120 -4.23 -15.68 -5.88
CA GLY A 120 -4.87 -16.40 -6.98
C GLY A 120 -6.34 -16.01 -7.22
N LYS A 121 -6.82 -14.90 -6.63
CA LYS A 121 -8.23 -14.48 -6.71
C LYS A 121 -8.37 -13.19 -7.49
N ALA A 122 -9.32 -13.17 -8.41
CA ALA A 122 -9.73 -11.95 -9.08
C ALA A 122 -10.39 -10.98 -8.09
N GLY A 123 -10.18 -9.66 -8.30
CA GLY A 123 -10.73 -8.63 -7.44
C GLY A 123 -10.41 -7.23 -7.93
N MET A 124 -10.91 -6.22 -7.20
CA MET A 124 -10.72 -4.82 -7.59
C MET A 124 -9.25 -4.42 -7.71
N ASN A 125 -8.38 -4.91 -6.82
CA ASN A 125 -6.96 -4.59 -6.88
C ASN A 125 -6.30 -5.17 -8.13
N VAL A 126 -6.70 -6.37 -8.58
CA VAL A 126 -6.25 -6.93 -9.87
C VAL A 126 -6.66 -6.02 -11.02
N ALA A 127 -7.94 -5.64 -11.09
CA ALA A 127 -8.44 -4.74 -12.14
C ALA A 127 -7.75 -3.36 -12.14
N LYS A 128 -7.44 -2.80 -10.95
CA LYS A 128 -6.69 -1.55 -10.81
C LYS A 128 -5.24 -1.69 -11.30
N ALA A 129 -4.56 -2.76 -10.92
CA ALA A 129 -3.21 -3.05 -11.37
C ALA A 129 -3.15 -3.25 -12.90
N VAL A 130 -4.13 -3.98 -13.47
CA VAL A 130 -4.27 -4.16 -14.92
C VAL A 130 -4.46 -2.82 -15.63
N ARG A 131 -5.36 -1.94 -15.14
CA ARG A 131 -5.54 -0.59 -15.73
C ARG A 131 -4.26 0.22 -15.71
N ALA A 132 -3.54 0.21 -14.59
CA ALA A 132 -2.27 0.93 -14.48
C ALA A 132 -1.20 0.38 -15.42
N PHE A 133 -1.09 -0.94 -15.51
CA PHE A 133 -0.21 -1.63 -16.47
C PHE A 133 -0.56 -1.27 -17.90
N GLN A 134 -1.83 -1.39 -18.30
CA GLN A 134 -2.31 -1.02 -19.64
C GLN A 134 -1.99 0.44 -19.98
N LYS A 135 -2.24 1.37 -19.04
CA LYS A 135 -1.91 2.80 -19.20
C LYS A 135 -0.42 3.02 -19.43
N SER A 136 0.42 2.37 -18.61
CA SER A 136 1.88 2.47 -18.73
C SER A 136 2.43 1.94 -20.05
N HIS A 137 1.77 0.93 -20.62
CA HIS A 137 2.18 0.26 -21.87
C HIS A 137 1.45 0.78 -23.14
N GLY A 138 0.61 1.83 -23.00
CA GLY A 138 -0.13 2.40 -24.13
C GLY A 138 -1.20 1.46 -24.70
N LEU A 139 -1.69 0.52 -23.91
CA LEU A 139 -2.79 -0.38 -24.27
C LEU A 139 -4.15 0.26 -23.99
N THR A 140 -5.22 -0.32 -24.51
CA THR A 140 -6.59 0.06 -24.13
C THR A 140 -6.81 -0.17 -22.65
N VAL A 141 -7.22 0.85 -21.90
CA VAL A 141 -7.37 0.80 -20.45
C VAL A 141 -8.76 0.23 -20.10
N SER A 142 -8.88 -1.09 -20.09
CA SER A 142 -10.12 -1.81 -19.76
C SER A 142 -10.15 -2.27 -18.28
N GLY A 143 -9.00 -2.60 -17.73
CA GLY A 143 -8.87 -3.28 -16.43
C GLY A 143 -9.14 -4.78 -16.51
N GLU A 144 -9.26 -5.31 -17.73
CA GLU A 144 -9.46 -6.73 -18.00
C GLU A 144 -8.18 -7.36 -18.56
N LEU A 145 -7.97 -8.63 -18.28
CA LEU A 145 -6.86 -9.42 -18.81
C LEU A 145 -7.22 -9.90 -20.22
N ASP A 146 -7.30 -8.95 -21.17
CA ASP A 146 -7.53 -9.22 -22.57
C ASP A 146 -6.29 -9.74 -23.30
N ASP A 147 -6.44 -10.15 -24.57
CA ASP A 147 -5.35 -10.75 -25.35
C ASP A 147 -4.14 -9.81 -25.50
N ALA A 148 -4.36 -8.49 -25.62
CA ALA A 148 -3.28 -7.51 -25.73
C ALA A 148 -2.52 -7.38 -24.41
N THR A 149 -3.24 -7.40 -23.29
CA THR A 149 -2.66 -7.38 -21.95
C THR A 149 -1.84 -8.66 -21.70
N TRP A 150 -2.39 -9.83 -22.03
CA TRP A 150 -1.66 -11.09 -21.90
C TRP A 150 -0.43 -11.14 -22.81
N ALA A 151 -0.51 -10.65 -24.04
CA ALA A 151 0.65 -10.59 -24.93
C ALA A 151 1.78 -9.72 -24.34
N ALA A 152 1.43 -8.60 -23.70
CA ALA A 152 2.41 -7.75 -23.04
C ALA A 152 2.99 -8.38 -21.75
N LEU A 153 2.15 -8.97 -20.91
CA LEU A 153 2.58 -9.66 -19.67
C LEU A 153 3.48 -10.86 -19.98
N ASN A 154 3.15 -11.65 -20.98
CA ASN A 154 3.88 -12.85 -21.39
C ASN A 154 5.22 -12.57 -22.11
N GLN A 155 5.61 -11.31 -22.31
CA GLN A 155 6.99 -10.97 -22.69
C GLN A 155 7.97 -11.40 -21.58
N ASP A 156 7.50 -11.41 -20.34
CA ASP A 156 8.19 -12.07 -19.25
C ASP A 156 7.86 -13.57 -19.25
N SER A 157 8.77 -14.36 -19.80
CA SER A 157 8.62 -15.80 -19.96
C SER A 157 9.17 -16.62 -18.78
N ALA A 158 9.72 -15.96 -17.74
CA ALA A 158 10.21 -16.70 -16.57
C ALA A 158 9.04 -17.36 -15.82
N PRO A 159 9.28 -18.53 -15.17
CA PRO A 159 8.28 -19.21 -14.36
C PRO A 159 7.66 -18.25 -13.35
N VAL A 160 6.35 -18.31 -13.11
CA VAL A 160 5.67 -17.51 -12.09
C VAL A 160 5.66 -18.18 -10.73
N LEU A 161 5.85 -19.49 -10.70
CA LEU A 161 6.03 -20.30 -9.49
C LEU A 161 7.38 -21.01 -9.54
N MET A 162 8.07 -21.03 -8.42
CA MET A 162 9.36 -21.67 -8.25
C MET A 162 9.37 -22.57 -7.01
N THR A 163 10.39 -23.41 -6.90
CA THR A 163 10.64 -24.16 -5.66
C THR A 163 11.56 -23.38 -4.74
N TYR A 164 11.27 -23.46 -3.45
CA TYR A 164 12.10 -22.95 -2.36
C TYR A 164 12.34 -24.05 -1.33
N THR A 165 13.59 -24.23 -0.89
CA THR A 165 13.92 -25.20 0.15
C THR A 165 14.03 -24.48 1.50
N LEU A 166 13.18 -24.89 2.45
CA LEU A 166 13.20 -24.33 3.81
C LEU A 166 14.57 -24.52 4.46
N THR A 167 15.11 -23.44 4.97
CA THR A 167 16.36 -23.45 5.72
C THR A 167 16.13 -23.67 7.22
N GLN A 168 17.17 -24.08 7.95
CA GLN A 168 17.08 -24.13 9.41
C GLN A 168 16.80 -22.75 10.02
N LYS A 169 17.33 -21.67 9.44
CA LYS A 169 17.04 -20.28 9.85
C LYS A 169 15.56 -19.92 9.73
N ASP A 170 14.88 -20.39 8.67
CA ASP A 170 13.44 -20.18 8.51
C ASP A 170 12.65 -20.88 9.63
N ILE A 171 13.09 -22.06 10.05
CA ILE A 171 12.42 -22.81 11.14
C ILE A 171 12.67 -22.14 12.49
N ASP A 172 13.90 -21.73 12.76
CA ASP A 172 14.32 -21.23 14.10
C ASP A 172 13.76 -19.82 14.40
N GLY A 173 13.47 -19.01 13.39
CA GLY A 173 12.96 -17.66 13.55
C GLY A 173 14.03 -16.61 13.88
N PRO A 174 13.72 -15.62 14.72
CA PRO A 174 12.75 -15.61 15.84
C PRO A 174 11.29 -15.37 15.44
N TYR A 175 10.36 -16.05 16.11
CA TYR A 175 8.92 -15.84 16.02
C TYR A 175 8.32 -15.63 17.40
N ALA A 176 7.41 -14.66 17.54
CA ALA A 176 6.75 -14.38 18.82
C ALA A 176 5.36 -13.75 18.61
N PRO A 177 4.38 -14.06 19.47
CA PRO A 177 3.12 -13.35 19.46
C PRO A 177 3.34 -11.84 19.64
N THR A 178 2.69 -11.03 18.81
CA THR A 178 2.72 -9.57 18.93
C THR A 178 1.74 -9.14 20.02
N PRO A 179 2.20 -8.50 21.13
CA PRO A 179 1.32 -7.99 22.17
C PRO A 179 0.32 -6.96 21.60
N GLU A 180 -0.87 -6.87 22.20
CA GLU A 180 -1.86 -5.86 21.80
C GLU A 180 -1.47 -4.46 22.30
N ARG A 181 -1.04 -4.35 23.57
CA ARG A 181 -0.74 -3.07 24.20
C ARG A 181 0.62 -2.52 23.80
N ALA A 182 0.66 -1.21 23.59
CA ALA A 182 1.90 -0.51 23.23
C ALA A 182 2.99 -0.66 24.30
N GLU A 183 2.60 -0.64 25.60
CA GLU A 183 3.52 -0.78 26.71
C GLU A 183 4.19 -2.16 26.77
N ASP A 184 3.54 -3.19 26.25
CA ASP A 184 4.10 -4.54 26.18
C ASP A 184 4.97 -4.70 24.93
N LYS A 185 4.57 -4.12 23.79
CA LYS A 185 5.43 -4.02 22.61
C LYS A 185 6.74 -3.29 22.91
N ALA A 186 6.69 -2.21 23.72
CA ALA A 186 7.87 -1.44 24.11
C ALA A 186 8.90 -2.22 24.96
N LYS A 187 8.53 -3.38 25.51
CA LYS A 187 9.43 -4.27 26.27
C LYS A 187 10.14 -5.31 25.40
N MET A 188 9.72 -5.44 24.14
CA MET A 188 10.38 -6.35 23.19
C MET A 188 11.68 -5.74 22.68
N ASP A 189 12.66 -6.56 22.36
CA ASP A 189 13.87 -6.11 21.67
C ASP A 189 13.56 -5.76 20.20
N ARG A 190 12.61 -6.51 19.61
CA ARG A 190 12.13 -6.35 18.24
C ARG A 190 10.71 -6.91 18.09
N ILE A 191 9.86 -6.28 17.27
CA ILE A 191 8.52 -6.77 16.95
C ILE A 191 8.61 -7.67 15.72
N VAL A 192 8.95 -8.93 15.97
CA VAL A 192 9.20 -9.96 14.94
C VAL A 192 7.90 -10.52 14.33
N TYR A 193 8.01 -11.34 13.30
CA TYR A 193 6.88 -12.13 12.78
C TYR A 193 6.32 -13.08 13.84
N GLN A 194 5.02 -13.36 13.78
CA GLN A 194 4.39 -14.28 14.71
C GLN A 194 4.65 -15.74 14.33
N THR A 195 4.76 -16.01 13.03
CA THR A 195 4.96 -17.36 12.51
C THR A 195 5.88 -17.34 11.28
N MET A 196 6.49 -18.49 10.99
CA MET A 196 7.25 -18.68 9.76
C MET A 196 6.38 -18.50 8.50
N LEU A 197 5.13 -18.94 8.56
CA LEU A 197 4.24 -18.84 7.41
C LEU A 197 3.89 -17.39 7.08
N GLU A 198 3.73 -16.53 8.09
CA GLU A 198 3.59 -15.08 7.95
C GLU A 198 4.86 -14.48 7.30
N MET A 199 6.03 -14.84 7.81
CA MET A 199 7.31 -14.40 7.26
C MET A 199 7.47 -14.80 5.78
N LEU A 200 7.16 -16.04 5.43
CA LEU A 200 7.18 -16.50 4.05
C LEU A 200 6.15 -15.77 3.19
N GLY A 201 4.96 -15.49 3.75
CA GLY A 201 3.93 -14.70 3.08
C GLY A 201 4.44 -13.32 2.69
N GLU A 202 5.04 -12.59 3.61
CA GLU A 202 5.63 -11.28 3.31
C GLU A 202 6.84 -11.37 2.37
N ARG A 203 7.71 -12.36 2.54
CA ARG A 203 8.87 -12.59 1.67
C ARG A 203 8.50 -12.74 0.20
N TYR A 204 7.43 -13.49 -0.07
CA TYR A 204 6.96 -13.77 -1.42
C TYR A 204 5.76 -12.91 -1.84
N ASN A 205 5.40 -11.91 -1.04
CA ASN A 205 4.21 -11.06 -1.24
C ASN A 205 2.96 -11.89 -1.51
N ALA A 206 2.79 -12.99 -0.79
CA ALA A 206 1.74 -13.97 -0.97
C ALA A 206 0.94 -14.17 0.31
N LYS A 207 -0.36 -14.41 0.20
CA LYS A 207 -1.14 -14.80 1.37
C LYS A 207 -0.68 -16.14 1.92
N PRO A 208 -0.60 -16.27 3.26
CA PRO A 208 -0.29 -17.54 3.92
C PRO A 208 -1.15 -18.71 3.42
N GLU A 209 -2.44 -18.48 3.18
CA GLU A 209 -3.37 -19.49 2.68
C GLU A 209 -3.03 -19.96 1.25
N LEU A 210 -2.50 -19.06 0.41
CA LEU A 210 -2.02 -19.45 -0.91
C LEU A 210 -0.79 -20.37 -0.80
N LEU A 211 0.19 -19.99 0.06
CA LEU A 211 1.36 -20.82 0.28
C LEU A 211 0.99 -22.22 0.77
N GLN A 212 0.03 -22.33 1.69
CA GLN A 212 -0.49 -23.61 2.14
C GLN A 212 -1.18 -24.40 1.01
N SER A 213 -2.01 -23.72 0.19
CA SER A 213 -2.73 -24.38 -0.91
C SER A 213 -1.81 -24.84 -2.05
N LEU A 214 -0.71 -24.15 -2.28
CA LEU A 214 0.32 -24.56 -3.23
C LEU A 214 1.15 -25.76 -2.73
N ASN A 215 1.11 -26.03 -1.41
CA ASN A 215 1.96 -27.02 -0.73
C ASN A 215 1.17 -27.91 0.24
N PRO A 216 0.11 -28.61 -0.22
CA PRO A 216 -0.80 -29.32 0.68
C PRO A 216 -0.11 -30.46 1.46
N ASP A 217 0.94 -31.05 0.89
CA ASP A 217 1.66 -32.20 1.46
C ASP A 217 3.01 -31.80 2.10
N ALA A 218 3.37 -30.51 2.10
CA ALA A 218 4.65 -30.06 2.63
C ALA A 218 4.65 -29.98 4.16
N ASP A 219 5.73 -30.45 4.75
CA ASP A 219 5.98 -30.27 6.19
C ASP A 219 6.70 -28.94 6.43
N PHE A 220 5.94 -27.91 6.77
CA PHE A 220 6.45 -26.57 7.06
C PHE A 220 7.30 -26.50 8.33
N SER A 221 7.36 -27.56 9.14
CA SER A 221 8.19 -27.61 10.36
C SER A 221 9.59 -28.18 10.11
N LYS A 222 9.88 -28.64 8.88
CA LYS A 222 11.10 -29.40 8.57
C LYS A 222 12.03 -28.63 7.65
N ALA A 223 13.24 -28.32 8.13
CA ALA A 223 14.30 -27.83 7.28
C ALA A 223 14.64 -28.85 6.17
N GLY A 224 14.87 -28.36 4.97
CA GLY A 224 15.07 -29.19 3.78
C GLY A 224 13.76 -29.55 3.04
N ALA A 225 12.58 -29.22 3.59
CA ALA A 225 11.32 -29.35 2.85
C ALA A 225 11.30 -28.37 1.67
N THR A 226 10.84 -28.86 0.51
CA THR A 226 10.72 -28.04 -0.70
C THR A 226 9.30 -27.52 -0.82
N LEU A 227 9.17 -26.20 -0.99
CA LEU A 227 7.91 -25.49 -1.15
C LEU A 227 7.78 -24.93 -2.57
N VAL A 228 6.57 -24.86 -3.08
CA VAL A 228 6.19 -24.06 -4.25
C VAL A 228 5.81 -22.68 -3.79
N VAL A 229 6.44 -21.64 -4.32
CA VAL A 229 6.23 -20.24 -3.94
C VAL A 229 6.14 -19.34 -5.18
N PRO A 230 5.46 -18.19 -5.11
CA PRO A 230 5.48 -17.21 -6.19
C PRO A 230 6.90 -16.68 -6.45
N TYR A 231 7.28 -16.61 -7.71
CA TYR A 231 8.54 -15.99 -8.13
C TYR A 231 8.33 -14.50 -8.34
N THR A 232 8.51 -13.71 -7.30
CA THR A 232 8.16 -12.28 -7.26
C THR A 232 9.29 -11.34 -7.63
N ARG A 233 10.50 -11.85 -7.91
CA ARG A 233 11.63 -11.00 -8.27
C ARG A 233 11.40 -10.31 -9.63
N PRO A 234 11.41 -8.97 -9.69
CA PRO A 234 11.29 -8.26 -10.96
C PRO A 234 12.54 -8.48 -11.83
N ALA A 235 12.36 -8.48 -13.14
CA ALA A 235 13.47 -8.59 -14.10
C ALA A 235 14.40 -7.37 -14.03
N GLN A 236 13.87 -6.22 -13.64
CA GLN A 236 14.60 -4.96 -13.49
C GLN A 236 14.23 -4.29 -12.16
N SER A 237 15.19 -3.68 -11.50
CA SER A 237 14.92 -2.84 -10.33
C SER A 237 14.11 -1.61 -10.72
N LEU A 238 13.35 -1.07 -9.77
CA LEU A 238 12.64 0.18 -9.95
C LEU A 238 13.61 1.34 -10.29
N PRO A 239 13.32 2.12 -11.33
CA PRO A 239 14.06 3.35 -11.58
C PRO A 239 13.77 4.39 -10.49
N LYS A 240 14.59 5.45 -10.44
CA LYS A 240 14.31 6.58 -9.54
C LYS A 240 13.04 7.30 -9.96
N ALA A 241 12.16 7.55 -8.99
CA ALA A 241 10.92 8.25 -9.21
C ALA A 241 11.15 9.77 -9.24
N GLY A 242 10.61 10.42 -10.25
CA GLY A 242 10.50 11.88 -10.30
C GLY A 242 9.41 12.40 -9.35
N ARG A 243 8.39 11.58 -9.05
CA ARG A 243 7.26 11.94 -8.18
C ARG A 243 6.54 10.71 -7.65
N ILE A 244 6.02 10.83 -6.42
CA ILE A 244 5.00 9.93 -5.85
C ILE A 244 3.63 10.58 -6.03
N VAL A 245 2.64 9.84 -6.47
CA VAL A 245 1.23 10.24 -6.46
C VAL A 245 0.43 9.24 -5.61
N VAL A 246 -0.28 9.72 -4.61
CA VAL A 246 -1.25 8.93 -3.85
C VAL A 246 -2.63 9.35 -4.28
N ASP A 247 -3.32 8.44 -4.96
CA ASP A 247 -4.70 8.61 -5.41
C ASP A 247 -5.65 7.93 -4.42
N LYS A 248 -6.42 8.75 -3.71
CA LYS A 248 -7.34 8.28 -2.68
C LYS A 248 -8.51 7.53 -3.28
N SER A 249 -9.02 7.97 -4.44
CA SER A 249 -10.16 7.35 -5.11
C SER A 249 -9.83 5.95 -5.63
N ASP A 250 -8.61 5.79 -6.14
CA ASP A 250 -8.09 4.49 -6.55
C ASP A 250 -7.53 3.66 -5.39
N GLY A 251 -7.26 4.28 -4.23
CA GLY A 251 -6.60 3.61 -3.11
C GLY A 251 -5.24 3.06 -3.54
N ALA A 252 -4.45 3.87 -4.22
CA ALA A 252 -3.19 3.48 -4.82
C ALA A 252 -2.08 4.53 -4.61
N LEU A 253 -0.84 4.04 -4.48
CA LEU A 253 0.36 4.85 -4.62
C LEU A 253 0.98 4.54 -5.98
N GLN A 254 1.28 5.58 -6.74
CA GLN A 254 1.87 5.53 -8.06
C GLN A 254 3.26 6.17 -8.04
N LEU A 255 4.20 5.59 -8.80
CA LEU A 255 5.50 6.19 -9.07
C LEU A 255 5.54 6.66 -10.53
N LEU A 256 5.90 7.92 -10.71
CA LEU A 256 6.05 8.54 -12.02
C LEU A 256 7.53 8.92 -12.22
N ASP A 257 8.00 8.83 -13.45
CA ASP A 257 9.32 9.31 -13.85
C ASP A 257 9.39 10.85 -13.92
N ALA A 258 10.53 11.39 -14.33
CA ALA A 258 10.73 12.83 -14.47
C ALA A 258 9.80 13.49 -15.52
N ASP A 259 9.37 12.72 -16.52
CA ASP A 259 8.45 13.17 -17.58
C ASP A 259 6.98 13.00 -17.19
N GLY A 260 6.71 12.48 -15.99
CA GLY A 260 5.36 12.23 -15.47
C GLY A 260 4.71 10.95 -15.99
N LYS A 261 5.48 10.04 -16.59
CA LYS A 261 4.98 8.74 -17.03
C LYS A 261 4.92 7.76 -15.86
N LEU A 262 3.78 7.10 -15.71
CA LEU A 262 3.58 6.03 -14.72
C LEU A 262 4.46 4.81 -15.05
N PHE A 263 5.22 4.32 -14.07
CA PHE A 263 6.02 3.10 -14.20
C PHE A 263 5.81 2.08 -13.09
N ALA A 264 5.15 2.46 -11.98
CA ALA A 264 4.82 1.52 -10.91
C ALA A 264 3.55 1.94 -10.17
N GLN A 265 2.78 0.96 -9.67
CA GLN A 265 1.61 1.20 -8.83
C GLN A 265 1.50 0.12 -7.74
N PHE A 266 1.14 0.56 -6.52
CA PHE A 266 0.94 -0.28 -5.36
C PHE A 266 -0.39 0.07 -4.69
N PRO A 267 -1.22 -0.93 -4.28
CA PRO A 267 -2.39 -0.67 -3.47
C PRO A 267 -2.01 0.04 -2.17
N ALA A 268 -2.83 1.00 -1.76
CA ALA A 268 -2.61 1.79 -0.56
C ALA A 268 -3.90 1.94 0.26
N SER A 269 -3.76 2.04 1.57
CA SER A 269 -4.81 2.52 2.46
C SER A 269 -4.48 3.94 2.90
N THR A 270 -5.47 4.83 2.85
CA THR A 270 -5.32 6.24 3.20
C THR A 270 -6.19 6.63 4.38
N GLY A 271 -6.12 7.90 4.80
CA GLY A 271 -6.84 8.42 5.94
C GLY A 271 -8.35 8.28 5.86
N SER A 272 -8.97 8.15 7.02
CA SER A 272 -10.42 8.11 7.21
C SER A 272 -11.07 9.49 7.08
N SER A 273 -12.42 9.55 7.09
CA SER A 273 -13.14 10.82 7.15
C SER A 273 -12.80 11.67 8.39
N LYS A 274 -12.46 11.04 9.52
CA LYS A 274 -12.03 11.70 10.75
C LYS A 274 -10.59 12.21 10.67
N PHE A 275 -9.74 11.52 9.95
CA PHE A 275 -8.33 11.87 9.73
C PHE A 275 -8.05 11.74 8.23
N PRO A 276 -8.49 12.72 7.43
CA PRO A 276 -8.41 12.62 5.98
C PRO A 276 -6.97 12.67 5.48
N LEU A 277 -6.74 12.04 4.32
CA LEU A 277 -5.52 12.24 3.56
C LEU A 277 -5.36 13.75 3.30
N PRO A 278 -4.23 14.37 3.63
CA PRO A 278 -4.02 15.81 3.42
C PRO A 278 -3.75 16.08 1.93
N ILE A 279 -4.81 16.32 1.18
CA ILE A 279 -4.73 16.62 -0.26
C ILE A 279 -3.80 17.80 -0.50
N GLY A 280 -2.93 17.70 -1.52
CA GLY A 280 -1.97 18.76 -1.87
C GLY A 280 -0.59 18.23 -2.26
N GLU A 281 0.36 19.17 -2.36
CA GLU A 281 1.74 18.93 -2.76
C GLU A 281 2.65 18.90 -1.53
N TRP A 282 3.41 17.84 -1.43
CA TRP A 282 4.35 17.56 -0.34
C TRP A 282 5.71 17.14 -0.92
N LYS A 283 6.67 16.86 -0.07
CA LYS A 283 7.95 16.24 -0.43
C LYS A 283 8.42 15.33 0.69
N LEU A 284 9.17 14.29 0.35
CA LEU A 284 9.80 13.42 1.33
C LEU A 284 10.84 14.20 2.15
N THR A 285 10.84 14.01 3.46
CA THR A 285 11.82 14.55 4.41
C THR A 285 12.70 13.49 5.02
N SER A 286 12.26 12.22 5.01
CA SER A 286 13.04 11.10 5.50
C SER A 286 12.64 9.82 4.77
N VAL A 287 13.59 8.88 4.62
CA VAL A 287 13.38 7.49 4.23
C VAL A 287 14.15 6.65 5.22
N VAL A 288 13.45 5.95 6.11
CA VAL A 288 14.05 5.21 7.22
C VAL A 288 13.70 3.74 7.07
N GLN A 289 14.72 2.91 7.04
CA GLN A 289 14.59 1.46 7.10
C GLN A 289 14.51 1.02 8.57
N ASP A 290 13.66 0.05 8.84
CA ASP A 290 13.51 -0.57 10.14
C ASP A 290 13.31 0.45 11.29
N PRO A 291 12.27 1.33 11.21
CA PRO A 291 12.12 2.46 12.11
C PRO A 291 11.60 2.04 13.49
N ASP A 292 12.09 2.70 14.52
CA ASP A 292 11.38 2.78 15.79
C ASP A 292 10.05 3.53 15.61
N TYR A 293 9.03 3.19 16.39
CA TYR A 293 7.76 3.91 16.36
C TYR A 293 7.49 4.65 17.67
N ARG A 294 7.39 5.97 17.60
CA ARG A 294 6.99 6.82 18.73
C ARG A 294 5.47 6.82 18.88
N TYR A 295 4.98 5.88 19.65
CA TYR A 295 3.55 5.77 19.95
C TYR A 295 3.10 6.94 20.84
N ASN A 296 2.10 7.68 20.35
CA ASN A 296 1.41 8.74 21.11
C ASN A 296 -0.11 8.49 21.01
N PRO A 297 -0.77 8.01 22.08
CA PRO A 297 -2.20 7.71 22.04
C PRO A 297 -3.08 8.95 21.83
N ASP A 298 -2.59 10.17 22.18
CA ASP A 298 -3.39 11.40 22.07
C ASP A 298 -3.70 11.82 20.63
N ILE A 299 -2.87 11.36 19.67
CA ILE A 299 -3.04 11.68 18.24
C ILE A 299 -3.60 10.49 17.43
N LEU A 300 -3.92 9.38 18.07
CA LEU A 300 -4.43 8.18 17.43
C LEU A 300 -5.90 7.91 17.78
N VAL A 301 -6.61 7.23 16.89
CA VAL A 301 -8.03 6.89 17.11
C VAL A 301 -8.14 5.56 17.85
N GLY A 302 -9.14 5.49 18.76
CA GLY A 302 -9.54 4.22 19.38
C GLY A 302 -8.56 3.66 20.40
N GLN A 303 -7.61 4.49 20.87
CA GLN A 303 -6.67 4.04 21.88
C GLN A 303 -7.33 3.86 23.27
N PRO A 304 -6.87 2.91 24.08
CA PRO A 304 -7.33 2.78 25.47
C PRO A 304 -7.13 4.09 26.24
N LYS A 305 -8.05 4.42 27.15
CA LYS A 305 -7.99 5.65 27.96
C LYS A 305 -6.76 5.71 28.88
N ASP A 306 -6.22 4.55 29.25
CA ASP A 306 -5.04 4.38 30.12
C ASP A 306 -3.74 4.21 29.31
N ALA A 307 -3.80 4.27 27.98
CA ALA A 307 -2.62 4.16 27.13
C ALA A 307 -1.65 5.31 27.37
N LYS A 308 -0.36 5.00 27.37
CA LYS A 308 0.72 5.97 27.60
C LYS A 308 1.63 6.05 26.37
N PRO A 309 2.25 7.21 26.13
CA PRO A 309 3.30 7.32 25.12
C PRO A 309 4.42 6.30 25.38
N ALA A 310 4.92 5.70 24.31
CA ALA A 310 6.00 4.73 24.36
C ALA A 310 6.83 4.74 23.07
N THR A 311 8.09 4.35 23.13
CA THR A 311 8.87 4.06 21.94
C THR A 311 8.83 2.55 21.71
N LEU A 312 8.28 2.16 20.56
CA LEU A 312 8.18 0.75 20.17
C LEU A 312 9.39 0.38 19.33
N PRO A 313 10.01 -0.78 19.56
CA PRO A 313 11.16 -1.22 18.80
C PRO A 313 10.76 -1.50 17.32
N PRO A 314 11.73 -1.56 16.40
CA PRO A 314 11.49 -1.85 15.02
C PRO A 314 11.01 -3.29 14.78
N GLY A 315 10.56 -3.56 13.57
CA GLY A 315 10.24 -4.90 13.12
C GLY A 315 9.01 -4.97 12.23
N PRO A 316 8.85 -6.10 11.50
CA PRO A 316 7.80 -6.27 10.50
C PRO A 316 6.38 -6.11 11.08
N ASN A 317 6.18 -6.54 12.33
CA ASN A 317 4.91 -6.42 13.04
C ASN A 317 4.80 -5.15 13.89
N GLY A 318 5.71 -4.18 13.67
CA GLY A 318 5.59 -2.82 14.19
C GLY A 318 4.45 -2.05 13.52
N PRO A 319 3.90 -1.01 14.19
CA PRO A 319 2.76 -0.24 13.65
C PRO A 319 3.00 0.41 12.28
N VAL A 320 4.25 0.68 11.94
CA VAL A 320 4.67 1.29 10.66
C VAL A 320 5.46 0.32 9.77
N GLY A 321 5.50 -0.96 10.16
CA GLY A 321 6.23 -1.98 9.43
C GLY A 321 7.74 -1.69 9.38
N ILE A 322 8.37 -2.08 8.28
CA ILE A 322 9.83 -2.04 8.11
C ILE A 322 10.35 -0.78 7.40
N VAL A 323 9.47 0.11 6.95
CA VAL A 323 9.85 1.36 6.25
C VAL A 323 8.96 2.49 6.69
N TRP A 324 9.58 3.63 6.96
CA TRP A 324 8.92 4.92 7.14
C TRP A 324 9.48 5.94 6.15
N MET A 325 8.62 6.58 5.39
CA MET A 325 8.91 7.71 4.50
C MET A 325 8.12 8.92 5.00
N GLY A 326 8.80 9.81 5.73
CA GLY A 326 8.21 11.04 6.28
C GLY A 326 8.00 12.08 5.19
N ILE A 327 6.94 12.88 5.29
CA ILE A 327 6.70 14.04 4.42
C ILE A 327 6.80 15.35 5.22
N ASN A 328 6.92 16.48 4.52
CA ASN A 328 7.01 17.80 5.15
C ASN A 328 5.68 18.31 5.76
N LYS A 329 4.76 17.39 6.08
CA LYS A 329 3.60 17.61 6.94
C LYS A 329 3.77 16.81 8.22
N GLN A 330 3.77 17.52 9.34
CA GLN A 330 3.97 16.92 10.66
C GLN A 330 2.97 15.78 10.91
N HIS A 331 3.45 14.64 11.43
CA HIS A 331 2.69 13.43 11.76
C HIS A 331 2.14 12.65 10.55
N TYR A 332 2.57 12.98 9.33
CA TYR A 332 2.16 12.25 8.13
C TYR A 332 3.34 11.59 7.43
N GLY A 333 3.09 10.43 6.88
CA GLY A 333 4.08 9.67 6.13
C GLY A 333 3.46 8.54 5.31
N ILE A 334 4.33 7.85 4.59
CA ILE A 334 4.03 6.63 3.83
C ILE A 334 4.82 5.50 4.49
N HIS A 335 4.18 4.39 4.82
CA HIS A 335 4.85 3.36 5.61
C HIS A 335 4.29 1.95 5.36
N GLY A 336 5.00 0.93 5.83
CA GLY A 336 4.56 -0.45 5.84
C GLY A 336 3.44 -0.75 6.87
N THR A 337 3.03 -2.00 6.98
CA THR A 337 1.99 -2.43 7.92
C THR A 337 2.21 -3.87 8.36
N PRO A 338 1.87 -4.23 9.61
CA PRO A 338 1.80 -5.61 10.07
C PRO A 338 0.58 -6.38 9.52
N GLU A 339 -0.33 -5.68 8.82
CA GLU A 339 -1.60 -6.24 8.36
C GLU A 339 -1.76 -6.07 6.83
N PRO A 340 -0.92 -6.75 6.01
CA PRO A 340 -0.91 -6.57 4.56
C PRO A 340 -2.26 -6.90 3.91
N GLY A 341 -3.01 -7.87 4.43
CA GLY A 341 -4.34 -8.25 3.96
C GLY A 341 -5.41 -7.17 4.11
N HIS A 342 -5.16 -6.13 4.92
CA HIS A 342 -6.08 -5.01 5.14
C HIS A 342 -5.85 -3.82 4.20
N ILE A 343 -4.79 -3.84 3.40
CA ILE A 343 -4.50 -2.76 2.43
C ILE A 343 -5.64 -2.66 1.41
N SER A 344 -6.05 -1.42 1.10
CA SER A 344 -7.22 -1.05 0.28
C SER A 344 -8.59 -1.48 0.85
N ARG A 345 -8.64 -2.01 2.07
CA ARG A 345 -9.88 -2.46 2.74
C ARG A 345 -10.20 -1.68 4.01
N THR A 346 -9.18 -1.13 4.67
CA THR A 346 -9.32 -0.34 5.89
C THR A 346 -8.71 1.05 5.71
N GLN A 347 -9.20 1.99 6.51
CA GLN A 347 -8.70 3.36 6.55
C GLN A 347 -7.66 3.52 7.65
N SER A 348 -6.78 4.53 7.51
CA SER A 348 -5.75 4.87 8.50
C SER A 348 -6.14 6.09 9.36
N SER A 349 -5.27 6.44 10.31
CA SER A 349 -5.33 7.71 11.06
C SER A 349 -4.64 8.86 10.30
N GLY A 350 -4.65 8.84 8.95
CA GLY A 350 -4.14 9.91 8.11
C GLY A 350 -2.96 9.52 7.21
N CYS A 351 -2.07 8.67 7.68
CA CYS A 351 -0.91 8.20 6.91
C CYS A 351 -1.30 7.28 5.73
N VAL A 352 -0.39 7.14 4.78
CA VAL A 352 -0.52 6.19 3.66
C VAL A 352 0.12 4.86 4.07
N ARG A 353 -0.69 3.79 4.13
CA ARG A 353 -0.22 2.44 4.44
C ARG A 353 -0.04 1.61 3.19
N LEU A 354 1.07 0.92 3.11
CA LEU A 354 1.43 -0.07 2.08
C LEU A 354 1.69 -1.42 2.77
N THR A 355 1.71 -2.52 2.01
CA THR A 355 2.34 -3.74 2.53
C THR A 355 3.82 -3.47 2.81
N ASN A 356 4.47 -4.22 3.70
CA ASN A 356 5.91 -4.09 3.94
C ASN A 356 6.71 -4.30 2.65
N PHE A 357 6.32 -5.27 1.84
CA PHE A 357 6.90 -5.53 0.53
C PHE A 357 6.82 -4.30 -0.40
N ALA A 358 5.65 -3.68 -0.51
CA ALA A 358 5.47 -2.48 -1.35
C ALA A 358 6.22 -1.27 -0.79
N ALA A 359 6.20 -1.05 0.53
CA ALA A 359 6.93 0.04 1.18
C ALA A 359 8.44 -0.06 0.93
N GLN A 360 8.99 -1.28 1.02
CA GLN A 360 10.39 -1.55 0.70
C GLN A 360 10.68 -1.25 -0.78
N ALA A 361 9.84 -1.71 -1.70
CA ALA A 361 10.00 -1.44 -3.13
C ALA A 361 9.98 0.07 -3.42
N VAL A 362 9.00 0.81 -2.88
CA VAL A 362 8.90 2.27 -3.04
C VAL A 362 10.15 2.96 -2.49
N ALA A 363 10.63 2.56 -1.31
CA ALA A 363 11.82 3.15 -0.68
C ALA A 363 13.09 3.01 -1.54
N THR A 364 13.20 1.97 -2.40
CA THR A 364 14.33 1.83 -3.34
C THR A 364 14.30 2.87 -4.47
N ALA A 365 13.11 3.33 -4.83
CA ALA A 365 12.88 4.22 -5.96
C ALA A 365 12.91 5.71 -5.61
N VAL A 366 12.88 6.06 -4.32
CA VAL A 366 12.73 7.45 -3.87
C VAL A 366 13.91 7.93 -3.01
N GLU A 367 13.99 9.22 -2.78
CA GLU A 367 14.99 9.84 -1.91
C GLU A 367 14.40 11.08 -1.19
N VAL A 368 15.10 11.59 -0.19
CA VAL A 368 14.73 12.85 0.47
C VAL A 368 14.64 13.97 -0.57
N GLY A 369 13.54 14.69 -0.55
CA GLY A 369 13.24 15.72 -1.55
C GLY A 369 12.32 15.26 -2.68
N THR A 370 12.10 13.95 -2.89
CA THR A 370 11.15 13.46 -3.90
C THR A 370 9.78 14.12 -3.70
N PRO A 371 9.19 14.74 -4.75
CA PRO A 371 7.86 15.32 -4.69
C PRO A 371 6.78 14.27 -4.41
N VAL A 372 5.78 14.64 -3.60
CA VAL A 372 4.64 13.77 -3.25
C VAL A 372 3.35 14.56 -3.47
N THR A 373 2.48 14.06 -4.33
CA THR A 373 1.14 14.60 -4.55
C THR A 373 0.11 13.69 -3.89
N PHE A 374 -0.74 14.25 -3.03
CA PHE A 374 -1.93 13.55 -2.54
C PHE A 374 -3.16 14.14 -3.22
N GLN A 375 -3.94 13.30 -3.88
CA GLN A 375 -5.14 13.68 -4.65
C GLN A 375 -6.36 12.81 -4.27
N GLU A 376 -7.58 13.32 -4.63
CA GLU A 376 -8.85 12.60 -4.41
C GLU A 376 -8.97 11.38 -5.31
#